data_12ecf9f5b3bf678b036b36b232dc1a55
#
_entry.id   12ecf9f5b3bf678b036b36b232dc1a55
#
_cell.length_a   1.000
_cell.length_b   1.000
_cell.length_c   1.000
_cell.angle_alpha   90.00
_cell.angle_beta   90.00
_cell.angle_gamma   90.00
#
_symmetry.space_group_name_H-M   'P 1'
#
loop_
_entity.id
_entity.type
_entity.pdbx_description
1 polymer ?
#
loop_
_entity_poly.entity_id
_entity_poly.type
_entity_poly.pdbx_seq_one_letter_code
_entity_poly.pdbx_strand_id
1 'polypeptide(L)'
;MKKVNSVSDYKKQKRSEKRNVLIIQVSILVLFFCAWEFLTRWNVLNSFLLSSPSKVWTLLSAYTLSGEIFSHVLISTAETVIGLAISLIGGILIATLLYLWPFAARVLDPYLVLLNALPKSAIAPILIIWLGTGLKGIVGVCVSFVLIITILNTLNYFKNVDSDLIVMMKSMKASKAQILFTVIFPANIINLLSTVKVCIGLSWVGVIVGEFLASRRGLGYLVMYGGQVFKLDLVMMGIFILSAIAFLMYGIVVLIEKLLRKKYRI
;
A
#
# COMPACT_ATOMS: atom_id res chain seq x y z
N MET A 1 0.33 7.17 -38.10
CA MET A 1 -0.79 6.34 -37.54
C MET A 1 -1.31 5.43 -38.64
N LYS A 2 -1.20 4.09 -38.49
CA LYS A 2 -1.80 3.14 -39.47
C LYS A 2 -3.33 3.20 -39.30
N LYS A 3 -4.05 3.40 -40.41
CA LYS A 3 -5.52 3.36 -40.45
C LYS A 3 -5.99 1.97 -39.99
N VAL A 4 -6.82 1.94 -38.95
CA VAL A 4 -7.44 0.71 -38.43
C VAL A 4 -8.71 0.47 -39.25
N ASN A 5 -8.71 -0.53 -40.12
CA ASN A 5 -9.82 -0.78 -41.04
C ASN A 5 -10.77 -1.90 -40.56
N SER A 6 -10.43 -2.61 -39.48
CA SER A 6 -11.27 -3.67 -38.91
C SER A 6 -11.12 -3.82 -37.39
N VAL A 7 -12.12 -4.42 -36.73
CA VAL A 7 -12.08 -4.74 -35.28
C VAL A 7 -10.92 -5.71 -34.96
N SER A 8 -10.57 -6.59 -35.88
CA SER A 8 -9.44 -7.52 -35.73
C SER A 8 -8.10 -6.78 -35.70
N ASP A 9 -7.94 -5.78 -36.59
CA ASP A 9 -6.73 -4.95 -36.66
C ASP A 9 -6.55 -4.10 -35.41
N TYR A 10 -7.65 -3.53 -34.88
CA TYR A 10 -7.65 -2.81 -33.62
C TYR A 10 -7.20 -3.69 -32.44
N LYS A 11 -7.76 -4.90 -32.33
CA LYS A 11 -7.34 -5.86 -31.28
C LYS A 11 -5.87 -6.25 -31.40
N LYS A 12 -5.37 -6.45 -32.62
CA LYS A 12 -3.97 -6.80 -32.90
C LYS A 12 -3.03 -5.63 -32.56
N GLN A 13 -3.41 -4.42 -32.92
CA GLN A 13 -2.67 -3.20 -32.59
C GLN A 13 -2.59 -2.99 -31.07
N LYS A 14 -3.73 -3.06 -30.35
CA LYS A 14 -3.79 -2.92 -28.91
C LYS A 14 -2.98 -4.00 -28.17
N ARG A 15 -2.94 -5.22 -28.70
CA ARG A 15 -2.11 -6.30 -28.15
C ARG A 15 -0.61 -6.05 -28.41
N SER A 16 -0.25 -5.52 -29.58
CA SER A 16 1.12 -5.13 -29.89
C SER A 16 1.59 -3.96 -29.03
N GLU A 17 0.77 -2.93 -28.84
CA GLU A 17 1.07 -1.80 -27.94
C GLU A 17 1.32 -2.29 -26.51
N LYS A 18 0.44 -3.13 -25.96
CA LYS A 18 0.63 -3.70 -24.62
C LYS A 18 1.93 -4.49 -24.50
N ARG A 19 2.28 -5.27 -25.52
CA ARG A 19 3.54 -6.02 -25.56
C ARG A 19 4.75 -5.08 -25.62
N ASN A 20 4.69 -4.06 -26.45
CA ASN A 20 5.77 -3.07 -26.56
C ASN A 20 5.96 -2.30 -25.26
N VAL A 21 4.87 -1.89 -24.59
CA VAL A 21 4.92 -1.25 -23.27
C VAL A 21 5.59 -2.19 -22.25
N LEU A 22 5.20 -3.46 -22.22
CA LEU A 22 5.79 -4.45 -21.31
C LEU A 22 7.29 -4.64 -21.59
N ILE A 23 7.67 -4.75 -22.88
CA ILE A 23 9.08 -4.89 -23.29
C ILE A 23 9.88 -3.67 -22.81
N ILE A 24 9.38 -2.46 -23.02
CA ILE A 24 10.06 -1.23 -22.60
C ILE A 24 10.19 -1.20 -21.07
N GLN A 25 9.13 -1.53 -20.32
CA GLN A 25 9.16 -1.59 -18.85
C GLN A 25 10.21 -2.58 -18.33
N VAL A 26 10.23 -3.79 -18.90
CA VAL A 26 11.24 -4.81 -18.54
C VAL A 26 12.65 -4.36 -18.94
N SER A 27 12.81 -3.76 -20.13
CA SER A 27 14.11 -3.25 -20.59
C SER A 27 14.66 -2.16 -19.67
N ILE A 28 13.82 -1.22 -19.20
CA ILE A 28 14.22 -0.18 -18.24
C ILE A 28 14.70 -0.83 -16.94
N LEU A 29 13.97 -1.82 -16.43
CA LEU A 29 14.33 -2.51 -15.20
C LEU A 29 15.67 -3.27 -15.36
N VAL A 30 15.83 -4.00 -16.44
CA VAL A 30 17.07 -4.74 -16.74
C VAL A 30 18.25 -3.79 -16.91
N LEU A 31 18.08 -2.70 -17.67
CA LEU A 31 19.10 -1.67 -17.83
C LEU A 31 19.52 -1.05 -16.51
N PHE A 32 18.57 -0.78 -15.62
CA PHE A 32 18.84 -0.26 -14.29
C PHE A 32 19.73 -1.21 -13.47
N PHE A 33 19.37 -2.51 -13.39
CA PHE A 33 20.18 -3.48 -12.66
C PHE A 33 21.55 -3.74 -13.32
N CYS A 34 21.61 -3.78 -14.65
CA CYS A 34 22.88 -3.92 -15.37
C CYS A 34 23.79 -2.70 -15.15
N ALA A 35 23.23 -1.48 -15.22
CA ALA A 35 23.99 -0.25 -14.97
C ALA A 35 24.50 -0.20 -13.52
N TRP A 36 23.67 -0.57 -12.55
CA TRP A 36 24.06 -0.61 -11.15
C TRP A 36 25.19 -1.62 -10.90
N GLU A 37 25.08 -2.85 -11.39
CA GLU A 37 26.13 -3.87 -11.28
C GLU A 37 27.44 -3.42 -11.94
N PHE A 38 27.34 -2.81 -13.14
CA PHE A 38 28.49 -2.39 -13.91
C PHE A 38 29.23 -1.21 -13.27
N LEU A 39 28.48 -0.19 -12.81
CA LEU A 39 29.05 0.97 -12.14
C LEU A 39 29.72 0.60 -10.80
N THR A 40 29.19 -0.38 -10.09
CA THR A 40 29.79 -0.87 -8.84
C THR A 40 31.01 -1.76 -9.08
N ARG A 41 31.02 -2.58 -10.14
CA ARG A 41 32.20 -3.38 -10.53
C ARG A 41 33.39 -2.53 -10.98
N TRP A 42 33.12 -1.46 -11.70
CA TRP A 42 34.18 -0.53 -12.15
C TRP A 42 34.62 0.48 -11.10
N ASN A 43 34.16 0.36 -9.87
CA ASN A 43 34.45 1.30 -8.77
C ASN A 43 34.08 2.74 -9.07
N VAL A 44 33.22 3.02 -10.08
CA VAL A 44 32.63 4.34 -10.32
C VAL A 44 31.71 4.70 -9.15
N LEU A 45 30.94 3.72 -8.68
CA LEU A 45 30.16 3.79 -7.45
C LEU A 45 30.87 2.96 -6.38
N ASN A 46 30.99 3.55 -5.18
CA ASN A 46 31.60 2.85 -4.06
C ASN A 46 30.73 1.65 -3.65
N SER A 47 31.21 0.45 -3.95
CA SER A 47 30.51 -0.81 -3.66
C SER A 47 30.25 -1.04 -2.18
N PHE A 48 30.98 -0.37 -1.27
CA PHE A 48 30.71 -0.39 0.17
C PHE A 48 29.44 0.43 0.52
N LEU A 49 29.22 1.57 -0.17
CA LEU A 49 28.07 2.46 0.11
C LEU A 49 26.79 2.04 -0.61
N LEU A 50 26.90 1.53 -1.82
CA LEU A 50 25.73 1.28 -2.66
C LEU A 50 25.45 -0.22 -2.89
N SER A 51 26.31 -1.12 -2.35
CA SER A 51 26.21 -2.55 -2.60
C SER A 51 26.26 -2.89 -4.10
N SER A 52 25.88 -4.09 -4.48
CA SER A 52 25.65 -4.48 -5.88
C SER A 52 24.58 -5.57 -5.96
N PRO A 53 23.87 -5.71 -7.09
CA PRO A 53 22.92 -6.79 -7.31
C PRO A 53 23.47 -8.17 -6.99
N SER A 54 24.72 -8.45 -7.40
CA SER A 54 25.36 -9.72 -7.14
C SER A 54 25.60 -9.99 -5.64
N LYS A 55 26.01 -8.97 -4.87
CA LYS A 55 26.18 -9.10 -3.42
C LYS A 55 24.85 -9.30 -2.70
N VAL A 56 23.83 -8.54 -3.09
CA VAL A 56 22.46 -8.68 -2.56
C VAL A 56 21.94 -10.09 -2.82
N TRP A 57 22.15 -10.63 -4.02
CA TRP A 57 21.73 -11.99 -4.35
C TRP A 57 22.46 -13.06 -3.54
N THR A 58 23.76 -12.94 -3.38
CA THR A 58 24.57 -13.86 -2.54
C THR A 58 24.08 -13.84 -1.09
N LEU A 59 23.83 -12.65 -0.54
CA LEU A 59 23.33 -12.51 0.82
C LEU A 59 21.91 -13.09 0.97
N LEU A 60 21.03 -12.81 0.01
CA LEU A 60 19.66 -13.34 -0.02
C LEU A 60 19.66 -14.87 -0.05
N SER A 61 20.52 -15.48 -0.86
CA SER A 61 20.65 -16.94 -0.93
C SER A 61 21.12 -17.52 0.40
N ALA A 62 22.10 -16.91 1.06
CA ALA A 62 22.59 -17.34 2.38
C ALA A 62 21.48 -17.25 3.45
N TYR A 63 20.76 -16.13 3.52
CA TYR A 63 19.65 -15.95 4.47
C TYR A 63 18.45 -16.86 4.18
N THR A 64 18.25 -17.23 2.92
CA THR A 64 17.21 -18.19 2.52
C THR A 64 17.59 -19.61 2.92
N LEU A 65 18.84 -20.01 2.73
CA LEU A 65 19.35 -21.33 3.11
C LEU A 65 19.40 -21.51 4.63
N SER A 66 19.74 -20.47 5.40
CA SER A 66 19.69 -20.51 6.86
C SER A 66 18.26 -20.52 7.43
N GLY A 67 17.27 -20.13 6.61
CA GLY A 67 15.88 -20.02 7.04
C GLY A 67 15.54 -18.72 7.79
N GLU A 68 16.53 -17.89 8.12
CA GLU A 68 16.35 -16.66 8.91
C GLU A 68 15.43 -15.65 8.24
N ILE A 69 15.52 -15.51 6.90
CA ILE A 69 14.72 -14.53 6.17
C ILE A 69 13.21 -14.75 6.32
N PHE A 70 12.77 -16.01 6.41
CA PHE A 70 11.34 -16.35 6.50
C PHE A 70 10.71 -15.80 7.77
N SER A 71 11.44 -15.81 8.91
CA SER A 71 10.93 -15.24 10.15
C SER A 71 10.75 -13.73 10.06
N HIS A 72 11.68 -13.02 9.43
CA HIS A 72 11.61 -11.57 9.23
C HIS A 72 10.46 -11.19 8.28
N VAL A 73 10.34 -11.90 7.16
CA VAL A 73 9.26 -11.70 6.18
C VAL A 73 7.90 -11.95 6.81
N LEU A 74 7.73 -13.03 7.55
CA LEU A 74 6.46 -13.40 8.17
C LEU A 74 6.02 -12.36 9.21
N ILE A 75 6.93 -11.91 10.06
CA ILE A 75 6.63 -10.92 11.10
C ILE A 75 6.17 -9.61 10.47
N SER A 76 6.98 -8.99 9.60
CA SER A 76 6.62 -7.71 8.96
C SER A 76 5.34 -7.81 8.13
N THR A 77 5.13 -8.94 7.44
CA THR A 77 3.91 -9.15 6.66
C THR A 77 2.69 -9.28 7.56
N ALA A 78 2.79 -10.03 8.67
CA ALA A 78 1.71 -10.17 9.62
C ALA A 78 1.35 -8.83 10.27
N GLU A 79 2.34 -8.06 10.72
CA GLU A 79 2.16 -6.72 11.29
C GLU A 79 1.47 -5.77 10.28
N THR A 80 1.91 -5.82 9.02
CA THR A 80 1.32 -5.02 7.93
C THR A 80 -0.13 -5.41 7.66
N VAL A 81 -0.43 -6.70 7.55
CA VAL A 81 -1.79 -7.19 7.30
C VAL A 81 -2.73 -6.86 8.46
N ILE A 82 -2.28 -7.05 9.69
CA ILE A 82 -3.08 -6.73 10.90
C ILE A 82 -3.34 -5.23 10.96
N GLY A 83 -2.30 -4.39 10.83
CA GLY A 83 -2.44 -2.94 10.87
C GLY A 83 -3.33 -2.40 9.75
N LEU A 84 -3.16 -2.92 8.53
CA LEU A 84 -4.00 -2.59 7.39
C LEU A 84 -5.47 -2.98 7.64
N ALA A 85 -5.73 -4.19 8.10
CA ALA A 85 -7.08 -4.67 8.37
C ALA A 85 -7.79 -3.83 9.44
N ILE A 86 -7.13 -3.56 10.57
CA ILE A 86 -7.67 -2.71 11.64
C ILE A 86 -7.99 -1.31 11.10
N SER A 87 -7.09 -0.73 10.32
CA SER A 87 -7.26 0.61 9.76
C SER A 87 -8.37 0.69 8.72
N LEU A 88 -8.49 -0.32 7.84
CA LEU A 88 -9.54 -0.35 6.83
C LEU A 88 -10.92 -0.55 7.47
N ILE A 89 -11.05 -1.53 8.36
CA ILE A 89 -12.31 -1.81 9.04
C ILE A 89 -12.72 -0.60 9.90
N GLY A 90 -11.82 -0.13 10.76
CA GLY A 90 -12.07 1.02 11.63
C GLY A 90 -12.35 2.30 10.84
N GLY A 91 -11.57 2.57 9.78
CA GLY A 91 -11.74 3.76 8.95
C GLY A 91 -13.05 3.77 8.17
N ILE A 92 -13.45 2.64 7.59
CA ILE A 92 -14.73 2.50 6.90
C ILE A 92 -15.90 2.63 7.89
N LEU A 93 -15.81 2.03 9.07
CA LEU A 93 -16.84 2.16 10.10
C LEU A 93 -17.00 3.61 10.56
N ILE A 94 -15.91 4.30 10.87
CA ILE A 94 -15.93 5.71 11.27
C ILE A 94 -16.49 6.57 10.14
N ALA A 95 -16.05 6.38 8.90
CA ALA A 95 -16.57 7.12 7.75
C ALA A 95 -18.09 6.88 7.55
N THR A 96 -18.55 5.66 7.77
CA THR A 96 -19.97 5.28 7.72
C THR A 96 -20.77 6.04 8.79
N LEU A 97 -20.29 6.07 10.02
CA LEU A 97 -20.93 6.82 11.11
C LEU A 97 -20.98 8.32 10.81
N LEU A 98 -19.89 8.88 10.29
CA LEU A 98 -19.83 10.30 9.91
C LEU A 98 -20.76 10.62 8.74
N TYR A 99 -20.93 9.71 7.80
CA TYR A 99 -21.90 9.88 6.71
C TYR A 99 -23.34 9.91 7.23
N LEU A 100 -23.68 9.04 8.16
CA LEU A 100 -25.04 9.01 8.77
C LEU A 100 -25.31 10.22 9.67
N TRP A 101 -24.26 10.82 10.22
CA TRP A 101 -24.35 11.99 11.09
C TRP A 101 -23.62 13.23 10.54
N PRO A 102 -24.23 13.96 9.60
CA PRO A 102 -23.57 15.08 8.89
C PRO A 102 -23.11 16.23 9.78
N PHE A 103 -23.74 16.41 10.94
CA PHE A 103 -23.31 17.42 11.93
C PHE A 103 -21.92 17.03 12.48
N ALA A 104 -21.77 15.80 12.97
CA ALA A 104 -20.48 15.31 13.46
C ALA A 104 -19.40 15.35 12.36
N ALA A 105 -19.75 15.00 11.12
CA ALA A 105 -18.84 15.07 10.00
C ALA A 105 -18.30 16.49 9.79
N ARG A 106 -19.15 17.52 9.84
CA ARG A 106 -18.74 18.93 9.70
C ARG A 106 -17.86 19.41 10.85
N VAL A 107 -18.18 18.99 12.08
CA VAL A 107 -17.39 19.34 13.27
C VAL A 107 -16.01 18.69 13.24
N LEU A 108 -15.92 17.43 12.83
CA LEU A 108 -14.67 16.66 12.81
C LEU A 108 -13.81 16.88 11.57
N ASP A 109 -14.36 17.41 10.49
CA ASP A 109 -13.65 17.63 9.22
C ASP A 109 -12.30 18.36 9.39
N PRO A 110 -12.22 19.54 10.05
CA PRO A 110 -10.96 20.25 10.23
C PRO A 110 -9.95 19.45 11.06
N TYR A 111 -10.40 18.67 12.04
CA TYR A 111 -9.53 17.83 12.87
C TYR A 111 -8.99 16.64 12.08
N LEU A 112 -9.79 16.01 11.23
CA LEU A 112 -9.34 14.92 10.36
C LEU A 112 -8.30 15.41 9.37
N VAL A 113 -8.48 16.61 8.79
CA VAL A 113 -7.49 17.22 7.89
C VAL A 113 -6.19 17.51 8.65
N LEU A 114 -6.28 18.10 9.85
CA LEU A 114 -5.11 18.37 10.70
C LEU A 114 -4.37 17.08 11.04
N LEU A 115 -5.07 16.04 11.51
CA LEU A 115 -4.49 14.74 11.85
C LEU A 115 -3.84 14.07 10.63
N ASN A 116 -4.39 14.29 9.42
CA ASN A 116 -3.76 13.78 8.21
C ASN A 116 -2.46 14.50 7.86
N ALA A 117 -2.40 15.81 8.16
CA ALA A 117 -1.23 16.65 7.87
C ALA A 117 -0.09 16.46 8.89
N LEU A 118 -0.35 15.90 10.07
CA LEU A 118 0.68 15.66 11.07
C LEU A 118 1.76 14.69 10.56
N PRO A 119 3.05 14.96 10.83
CA PRO A 119 4.14 14.06 10.48
C PRO A 119 4.08 12.80 11.35
N LYS A 120 3.46 11.74 10.81
CA LYS A 120 3.16 10.50 11.54
C LYS A 120 4.42 9.80 12.07
N SER A 121 5.56 9.94 11.35
CA SER A 121 6.85 9.44 11.82
C SER A 121 7.32 10.13 13.10
N ALA A 122 6.98 11.40 13.33
CA ALA A 122 7.32 12.11 14.56
C ALA A 122 6.46 11.65 15.77
N ILE A 123 5.24 11.15 15.51
CA ILE A 123 4.35 10.63 16.56
C ILE A 123 4.68 9.18 16.90
N ALA A 124 5.34 8.44 16.00
CA ALA A 124 5.63 7.02 16.17
C ALA A 124 6.33 6.67 17.49
N PRO A 125 7.37 7.41 17.98
CA PRO A 125 7.99 7.12 19.28
C PRO A 125 7.00 7.21 20.45
N ILE A 126 6.10 8.16 20.42
CA ILE A 126 5.07 8.35 21.46
C ILE A 126 4.11 7.17 21.48
N LEU A 127 3.68 6.72 20.29
CA LEU A 127 2.80 5.55 20.16
C LEU A 127 3.46 4.28 20.68
N ILE A 128 4.76 4.09 20.43
CA ILE A 128 5.51 2.96 20.97
C ILE A 128 5.58 3.02 22.49
N ILE A 129 5.80 4.20 23.10
CA ILE A 129 5.82 4.36 24.55
C ILE A 129 4.44 4.03 25.16
N TRP A 130 3.37 4.48 24.54
CA TRP A 130 2.00 4.27 25.05
C TRP A 130 1.49 2.84 24.90
N LEU A 131 1.78 2.20 23.75
CA LEU A 131 1.28 0.87 23.42
C LEU A 131 2.26 -0.25 23.77
N GLY A 132 3.50 0.11 24.14
CA GLY A 132 4.58 -0.81 24.42
C GLY A 132 5.37 -1.22 23.18
N THR A 133 6.54 -1.79 23.39
CA THR A 133 7.38 -2.36 22.32
C THR A 133 6.76 -3.65 21.78
N GLY A 134 7.04 -3.98 20.51
CA GLY A 134 6.57 -5.18 19.85
C GLY A 134 5.28 -4.97 19.03
N LEU A 135 4.54 -6.05 18.80
CA LEU A 135 3.41 -6.08 17.86
C LEU A 135 2.40 -4.94 18.06
N LYS A 136 2.00 -4.68 19.31
CA LYS A 136 0.98 -3.65 19.61
C LYS A 136 1.44 -2.25 19.21
N GLY A 137 2.67 -1.90 19.58
CA GLY A 137 3.25 -0.60 19.24
C GLY A 137 3.42 -0.43 17.73
N ILE A 138 3.99 -1.43 17.05
CA ILE A 138 4.23 -1.40 15.61
C ILE A 138 2.91 -1.31 14.84
N VAL A 139 1.92 -2.14 15.19
CA VAL A 139 0.56 -2.07 14.61
C VAL A 139 -0.09 -0.71 14.91
N GLY A 140 0.08 -0.16 16.11
CA GLY A 140 -0.41 1.18 16.46
C GLY A 140 0.17 2.28 15.57
N VAL A 141 1.48 2.22 15.31
CA VAL A 141 2.13 3.13 14.35
C VAL A 141 1.54 2.94 12.95
N CYS A 142 1.43 1.70 12.47
CA CYS A 142 0.82 1.40 11.17
C CYS A 142 -0.60 1.98 11.07
N VAL A 143 -1.44 1.78 12.09
CA VAL A 143 -2.81 2.31 12.15
C VAL A 143 -2.81 3.84 12.07
N SER A 144 -1.89 4.53 12.72
CA SER A 144 -1.78 6.00 12.66
C SER A 144 -1.52 6.51 11.23
N PHE A 145 -0.80 5.75 10.41
CA PHE A 145 -0.53 6.10 9.02
C PHE A 145 -1.76 5.92 8.11
N VAL A 146 -2.56 4.90 8.35
CA VAL A 146 -3.57 4.40 7.41
C VAL A 146 -5.00 4.82 7.77
N LEU A 147 -5.34 4.86 9.06
CA LEU A 147 -6.72 5.05 9.53
C LEU A 147 -7.34 6.36 9.01
N ILE A 148 -6.63 7.47 9.19
CA ILE A 148 -7.15 8.81 8.83
C ILE A 148 -7.40 8.92 7.33
N ILE A 149 -6.48 8.42 6.52
CA ILE A 149 -6.63 8.47 5.05
C ILE A 149 -7.78 7.57 4.59
N THR A 150 -7.99 6.45 5.26
CA THR A 150 -9.14 5.56 4.99
C THR A 150 -10.46 6.28 5.31
N ILE A 151 -10.55 6.98 6.44
CA ILE A 151 -11.74 7.76 6.82
C ILE A 151 -12.03 8.83 5.77
N LEU A 152 -11.02 9.66 5.45
CA LEU A 152 -11.17 10.78 4.52
C LEU A 152 -11.58 10.31 3.12
N ASN A 153 -10.90 9.31 2.57
CA ASN A 153 -11.22 8.80 1.24
C ASN A 153 -12.61 8.18 1.19
N THR A 154 -12.94 7.34 2.18
CA THR A 154 -14.25 6.66 2.23
C THR A 154 -15.38 7.68 2.36
N LEU A 155 -15.24 8.65 3.27
CA LEU A 155 -16.25 9.69 3.46
C LEU A 155 -16.42 10.55 2.20
N ASN A 156 -15.32 10.87 1.52
CA ASN A 156 -15.34 11.60 0.26
C ASN A 156 -16.07 10.80 -0.83
N TYR A 157 -15.80 9.51 -0.99
CA TYR A 157 -16.51 8.67 -1.94
C TYR A 157 -18.00 8.57 -1.64
N PHE A 158 -18.38 8.47 -0.38
CA PHE A 158 -19.78 8.41 0.03
C PHE A 158 -20.54 9.72 -0.27
N LYS A 159 -19.86 10.87 -0.13
CA LYS A 159 -20.44 12.19 -0.43
C LYS A 159 -20.58 12.46 -1.94
N ASN A 160 -19.74 11.82 -2.78
CA ASN A 160 -19.69 12.06 -4.23
C ASN A 160 -20.48 11.04 -5.07
N VAL A 161 -21.41 10.31 -4.46
CA VAL A 161 -22.35 9.46 -5.20
C VAL A 161 -23.36 10.33 -5.95
N ASP A 162 -23.78 9.86 -7.13
CA ASP A 162 -24.76 10.52 -7.97
C ASP A 162 -26.00 10.95 -7.17
N SER A 163 -26.27 12.25 -7.18
CA SER A 163 -27.38 12.87 -6.47
C SER A 163 -28.73 12.34 -6.92
N ASP A 164 -28.88 11.98 -8.20
CA ASP A 164 -30.15 11.54 -8.77
C ASP A 164 -30.56 10.19 -8.18
N LEU A 165 -29.59 9.28 -7.95
CA LEU A 165 -29.83 8.02 -7.27
C LEU A 165 -30.31 8.23 -5.82
N ILE A 166 -29.73 9.22 -5.14
CA ILE A 166 -30.11 9.56 -3.76
C ILE A 166 -31.50 10.17 -3.73
N VAL A 167 -31.84 11.06 -4.68
CA VAL A 167 -33.17 11.68 -4.78
C VAL A 167 -34.21 10.61 -5.09
N MET A 168 -33.94 9.69 -6.02
CA MET A 168 -34.84 8.59 -6.34
C MET A 168 -35.15 7.75 -5.07
N MET A 169 -34.15 7.35 -4.31
CA MET A 169 -34.33 6.56 -3.08
C MET A 169 -35.15 7.35 -2.01
N LYS A 170 -34.91 8.66 -1.90
CA LYS A 170 -35.69 9.51 -1.00
C LYS A 170 -37.14 9.61 -1.41
N SER A 171 -37.45 9.69 -2.71
CA SER A 171 -38.81 9.66 -3.25
C SER A 171 -39.56 8.38 -2.92
N MET A 172 -38.80 7.27 -2.78
CA MET A 172 -39.32 5.98 -2.28
C MET A 172 -39.38 5.90 -0.74
N LYS A 173 -39.18 7.00 -0.02
CA LYS A 173 -39.17 7.11 1.45
C LYS A 173 -38.11 6.24 2.12
N ALA A 174 -36.99 5.93 1.42
CA ALA A 174 -35.91 5.15 1.99
C ALA A 174 -35.20 5.92 3.11
N SER A 175 -34.88 5.24 4.20
CA SER A 175 -34.09 5.80 5.30
C SER A 175 -32.63 6.03 4.88
N LYS A 176 -31.90 6.88 5.61
CA LYS A 176 -30.48 7.13 5.33
C LYS A 176 -29.63 5.85 5.35
N ALA A 177 -29.91 4.93 6.24
CA ALA A 177 -29.23 3.65 6.31
C ALA A 177 -29.54 2.77 5.09
N GLN A 178 -30.79 2.73 4.64
CA GLN A 178 -31.17 2.01 3.43
C GLN A 178 -30.46 2.59 2.21
N ILE A 179 -30.42 3.91 2.04
CA ILE A 179 -29.68 4.57 0.95
C ILE A 179 -28.18 4.20 1.00
N LEU A 180 -27.58 4.21 2.20
CA LEU A 180 -26.18 3.87 2.36
C LEU A 180 -25.87 2.45 1.90
N PHE A 181 -26.59 1.45 2.41
CA PHE A 181 -26.28 0.04 2.14
C PHE A 181 -26.76 -0.44 0.76
N THR A 182 -27.82 0.17 0.21
CA THR A 182 -28.39 -0.26 -1.08
C THR A 182 -27.76 0.45 -2.28
N VAL A 183 -27.34 1.71 -2.12
CA VAL A 183 -26.82 2.52 -3.23
C VAL A 183 -25.36 2.91 -3.00
N ILE A 184 -25.07 3.61 -1.89
CA ILE A 184 -23.77 4.27 -1.71
C ILE A 184 -22.64 3.27 -1.55
N PHE A 185 -22.80 2.29 -0.69
CA PHE A 185 -21.76 1.30 -0.44
C PHE A 185 -21.47 0.43 -1.68
N PRO A 186 -22.49 -0.15 -2.37
CA PRO A 186 -22.25 -0.89 -3.60
C PRO A 186 -21.64 -0.07 -4.73
N ALA A 187 -22.07 1.19 -4.91
CA ALA A 187 -21.51 2.08 -5.93
C ALA A 187 -20.03 2.40 -5.71
N ASN A 188 -19.56 2.32 -4.47
CA ASN A 188 -18.18 2.66 -4.10
C ASN A 188 -17.25 1.47 -3.87
N ILE A 189 -17.66 0.24 -4.10
CA ILE A 189 -16.81 -0.95 -3.90
C ILE A 189 -15.46 -0.81 -4.62
N ILE A 190 -15.46 -0.34 -5.87
CA ILE A 190 -14.24 -0.15 -6.67
C ILE A 190 -13.37 0.98 -6.11
N ASN A 191 -13.99 2.07 -5.66
CA ASN A 191 -13.28 3.19 -5.04
C ASN A 191 -12.65 2.78 -3.69
N LEU A 192 -13.34 1.97 -2.90
CA LEU A 192 -12.80 1.39 -1.66
C LEU A 192 -11.60 0.50 -1.93
N LEU A 193 -11.64 -0.33 -2.98
CA LEU A 193 -10.46 -1.12 -3.39
C LEU A 193 -9.30 -0.24 -3.85
N SER A 194 -9.59 0.91 -4.48
CA SER A 194 -8.55 1.87 -4.81
C SER A 194 -7.91 2.48 -3.56
N THR A 195 -8.68 2.74 -2.51
CA THR A 195 -8.15 3.13 -1.20
C THR A 195 -7.27 2.02 -0.60
N VAL A 196 -7.69 0.75 -0.65
CA VAL A 196 -6.87 -0.38 -0.17
C VAL A 196 -5.50 -0.40 -0.83
N LYS A 197 -5.42 -0.17 -2.15
CA LYS A 197 -4.13 -0.12 -2.88
C LYS A 197 -3.19 0.96 -2.35
N VAL A 198 -3.70 2.15 -2.06
CA VAL A 198 -2.92 3.24 -1.45
C VAL A 198 -2.50 2.87 -0.03
N CYS A 199 -3.43 2.31 0.74
CA CYS A 199 -3.21 1.92 2.13
C CYS A 199 -2.16 0.82 2.30
N ILE A 200 -1.98 -0.09 1.33
CA ILE A 200 -0.89 -1.08 1.36
C ILE A 200 0.47 -0.39 1.48
N GLY A 201 0.74 0.59 0.61
CA GLY A 201 2.01 1.32 0.66
C GLY A 201 2.22 2.05 2.00
N LEU A 202 1.18 2.74 2.48
CA LEU A 202 1.24 3.44 3.76
C LEU A 202 1.39 2.50 4.96
N SER A 203 0.79 1.30 4.91
CA SER A 203 0.94 0.29 5.96
C SER A 203 2.38 -0.18 6.07
N TRP A 204 3.03 -0.44 4.93
CA TRP A 204 4.45 -0.79 4.92
C TRP A 204 5.32 0.31 5.51
N VAL A 205 5.08 1.57 5.14
CA VAL A 205 5.81 2.71 5.74
C VAL A 205 5.61 2.74 7.26
N GLY A 206 4.37 2.59 7.73
CA GLY A 206 4.05 2.61 9.14
C GLY A 206 4.70 1.46 9.92
N VAL A 207 4.67 0.23 9.38
CA VAL A 207 5.33 -0.93 10.01
C VAL A 207 6.83 -0.77 10.05
N ILE A 208 7.46 -0.35 8.93
CA ILE A 208 8.92 -0.15 8.88
C ILE A 208 9.36 0.89 9.91
N VAL A 209 8.64 2.02 10.02
CA VAL A 209 8.93 3.05 11.04
C VAL A 209 8.76 2.48 12.45
N GLY A 210 7.72 1.69 12.70
CA GLY A 210 7.53 1.01 13.97
C GLY A 210 8.63 0.00 14.30
N GLU A 211 9.03 -0.81 13.31
CA GLU A 211 10.12 -1.79 13.46
C GLU A 211 11.48 -1.11 13.71
N PHE A 212 11.74 0.04 13.06
CA PHE A 212 12.96 0.82 13.31
C PHE A 212 13.10 1.24 14.77
N LEU A 213 11.98 1.53 15.42
CA LEU A 213 11.97 2.06 16.78
C LEU A 213 11.93 0.98 17.86
N ALA A 214 11.24 -0.14 17.58
CA ALA A 214 10.84 -1.03 18.66
C ALA A 214 10.96 -2.53 18.37
N SER A 215 11.44 -2.93 17.20
CA SER A 215 11.55 -4.36 16.85
C SER A 215 12.96 -4.91 17.06
N ARG A 216 13.00 -6.23 17.31
CA ARG A 216 14.23 -7.05 17.24
C ARG A 216 14.18 -8.06 16.10
N ARG A 217 13.11 -8.08 15.34
CA ARG A 217 12.88 -8.94 14.17
C ARG A 217 12.03 -8.19 13.17
N GLY A 218 12.02 -8.63 11.94
CA GLY A 218 11.28 -8.01 10.86
C GLY A 218 12.22 -7.45 9.79
N LEU A 219 11.64 -7.09 8.64
CA LEU A 219 12.41 -6.56 7.50
C LEU A 219 12.90 -5.14 7.75
N GLY A 220 12.09 -4.31 8.42
CA GLY A 220 12.51 -2.98 8.84
C GLY A 220 13.65 -3.05 9.87
N TYR A 221 13.57 -3.99 10.82
CA TYR A 221 14.69 -4.23 11.73
C TYR A 221 15.98 -4.59 10.97
N LEU A 222 15.92 -5.48 9.96
CA LEU A 222 17.10 -5.83 9.16
C LEU A 222 17.69 -4.61 8.44
N VAL A 223 16.84 -3.75 7.89
CA VAL A 223 17.26 -2.51 7.23
C VAL A 223 17.94 -1.56 8.23
N MET A 224 17.32 -1.33 9.37
CA MET A 224 17.88 -0.48 10.42
C MET A 224 19.21 -1.03 10.96
N TYR A 225 19.24 -2.31 11.32
CA TYR A 225 20.42 -2.97 11.82
C TYR A 225 21.56 -2.93 10.79
N GLY A 226 21.28 -3.26 9.53
CA GLY A 226 22.25 -3.17 8.45
C GLY A 226 22.85 -1.78 8.29
N GLY A 227 22.03 -0.73 8.45
CA GLY A 227 22.51 0.65 8.45
C GLY A 227 23.42 0.98 9.63
N GLN A 228 23.06 0.55 10.83
CA GLN A 228 23.84 0.79 12.06
C GLN A 228 25.20 0.10 12.06
N VAL A 229 25.30 -1.08 11.47
CA VAL A 229 26.56 -1.85 11.38
C VAL A 229 27.28 -1.69 10.05
N PHE A 230 26.87 -0.74 9.23
CA PHE A 230 27.44 -0.44 7.90
C PHE A 230 27.43 -1.65 6.94
N LYS A 231 26.49 -2.61 7.12
CA LYS A 231 26.25 -3.72 6.19
C LYS A 231 25.19 -3.32 5.16
N LEU A 232 25.57 -2.49 4.21
CA LEU A 232 24.62 -1.94 3.24
C LEU A 232 24.07 -2.99 2.27
N ASP A 233 24.74 -4.12 2.09
CA ASP A 233 24.20 -5.28 1.38
C ASP A 233 22.94 -5.81 2.06
N LEU A 234 22.89 -5.82 3.41
CA LEU A 234 21.73 -6.23 4.20
C LEU A 234 20.58 -5.21 4.08
N VAL A 235 20.89 -3.91 4.06
CA VAL A 235 19.93 -2.84 3.85
C VAL A 235 19.26 -3.00 2.48
N MET A 236 20.05 -3.14 1.43
CA MET A 236 19.55 -3.30 0.07
C MET A 236 18.73 -4.59 -0.09
N MET A 237 19.20 -5.70 0.47
CA MET A 237 18.44 -6.95 0.50
C MET A 237 17.06 -6.75 1.15
N GLY A 238 17.00 -6.11 2.33
CA GLY A 238 15.75 -5.81 3.02
C GLY A 238 14.79 -4.96 2.18
N ILE A 239 15.30 -3.89 1.54
CA ILE A 239 14.50 -3.02 0.66
C ILE A 239 13.93 -3.80 -0.54
N PHE A 240 14.71 -4.69 -1.17
CA PHE A 240 14.22 -5.48 -2.29
C PHE A 240 13.13 -6.47 -1.88
N ILE A 241 13.30 -7.14 -0.74
CA ILE A 241 12.29 -8.07 -0.22
C ILE A 241 11.00 -7.31 0.13
N LEU A 242 11.11 -6.17 0.83
CA LEU A 242 9.98 -5.29 1.14
C LEU A 242 9.23 -4.88 -0.14
N SER A 243 9.97 -4.44 -1.16
CA SER A 243 9.40 -4.03 -2.44
C SER A 243 8.68 -5.19 -3.14
N ALA A 244 9.27 -6.38 -3.12
CA ALA A 244 8.67 -7.57 -3.73
C ALA A 244 7.36 -7.97 -3.03
N ILE A 245 7.33 -7.96 -1.69
CA ILE A 245 6.13 -8.33 -0.92
C ILE A 245 5.04 -7.27 -1.08
N ALA A 246 5.39 -5.99 -1.01
CA ALA A 246 4.45 -4.90 -1.25
C ALA A 246 3.82 -4.98 -2.64
N PHE A 247 4.63 -5.29 -3.67
CA PHE A 247 4.16 -5.51 -5.03
C PHE A 247 3.21 -6.72 -5.14
N LEU A 248 3.52 -7.82 -4.47
CA LEU A 248 2.64 -9.00 -4.41
C LEU A 248 1.30 -8.66 -3.73
N MET A 249 1.31 -7.98 -2.59
CA MET A 249 0.09 -7.54 -1.91
C MET A 249 -0.75 -6.62 -2.79
N TYR A 250 -0.13 -5.65 -3.45
CA TYR A 250 -0.80 -4.77 -4.42
C TYR A 250 -1.40 -5.58 -5.58
N GLY A 251 -0.65 -6.54 -6.12
CA GLY A 251 -1.08 -7.42 -7.21
C GLY A 251 -2.32 -8.24 -6.86
N ILE A 252 -2.40 -8.76 -5.62
CA ILE A 252 -3.58 -9.47 -5.10
C ILE A 252 -4.81 -8.56 -5.14
N VAL A 253 -4.70 -7.32 -4.66
CA VAL A 253 -5.83 -6.38 -4.66
C VAL A 253 -6.25 -5.99 -6.08
N VAL A 254 -5.29 -5.80 -6.99
CA VAL A 254 -5.59 -5.56 -8.42
C VAL A 254 -6.32 -6.75 -9.06
N LEU A 255 -5.96 -7.97 -8.67
CA LEU A 255 -6.63 -9.18 -9.16
C LEU A 255 -8.08 -9.23 -8.64
N ILE A 256 -8.29 -8.97 -7.35
CA ILE A 256 -9.63 -8.90 -6.73
C ILE A 256 -10.47 -7.83 -7.45
N GLU A 257 -9.92 -6.65 -7.69
CA GLU A 257 -10.61 -5.58 -8.41
C GLU A 257 -11.04 -6.01 -9.82
N LYS A 258 -10.15 -6.65 -10.57
CA LYS A 258 -10.48 -7.16 -11.92
C LYS A 258 -11.61 -8.19 -11.89
N LEU A 259 -11.61 -9.08 -10.90
CA LEU A 259 -12.66 -10.08 -10.73
C LEU A 259 -14.01 -9.43 -10.40
N LEU A 260 -14.02 -8.42 -9.52
CA LEU A 260 -15.23 -7.69 -9.15
C LEU A 260 -15.76 -6.85 -10.34
N ARG A 261 -14.90 -6.14 -11.06
CA ARG A 261 -15.30 -5.41 -12.27
C ARG A 261 -15.96 -6.34 -13.31
N LYS A 262 -15.41 -7.54 -13.48
CA LYS A 262 -16.01 -8.54 -14.39
C LYS A 262 -17.39 -9.01 -13.91
N LYS A 263 -17.57 -9.20 -12.59
CA LYS A 263 -18.83 -9.65 -12.00
C LYS A 263 -19.93 -8.59 -12.09
N TYR A 264 -19.60 -7.33 -11.83
CA TYR A 264 -20.56 -6.22 -11.81
C TYR A 264 -20.72 -5.54 -13.19
N ARG A 265 -20.02 -5.99 -14.24
CA ARG A 265 -20.03 -5.39 -15.60
C ARG A 265 -19.72 -3.89 -15.63
N ILE A 266 -18.90 -3.40 -14.67
CA ILE A 266 -18.44 -2.01 -14.56
C ILE A 266 -17.12 -1.84 -15.29
#